data_c024984095688cefb82da38eea7031ea
#
_entry.id   c024984095688cefb82da38eea7031ea
#
_cell.length_a   1.000
_cell.length_b   1.000
_cell.length_c   1.000
_cell.angle_alpha   90.00
_cell.angle_beta   90.00
_cell.angle_gamma   90.00
#
_symmetry.space_group_name_H-M   'P 1'
#
loop_
_entity.id
_entity.type
_entity.pdbx_description
1 polymer ?
#
loop_
_entity_poly.entity_id
_entity_poly.type
_entity_poly.pdbx_seq_one_letter_code
_entity_poly.pdbx_strand_id
1 'polypeptide(L)'
;KIGTRVRNSTGINKGTISVGSMAVKLAEENIDDLKSKKILLIGTGEAATLVAKSLGKRDYHFYVTSRTMERSKAFAETVGGEPIGFEEIMKGFSNYDVLFVATVAPYFLVTFDRIKDAMKSKKNGMMILDLSNPRTVDERVATIHGIKMMNLDQIAEMVDKNMRYRSNQKNSAEKIISEEIQVLEAHMKRLEIEPVVKEIFKDIDVRRSKE
;
A
#
# COMPACT_ATOMS: atom_id res chain seq x y z
N LYS A 1 -1.89 -20.36 -13.99
CA LYS A 1 -2.78 -21.07 -13.03
C LYS A 1 -2.12 -21.31 -11.66
N ILE A 2 -0.85 -21.78 -11.58
CA ILE A 2 -0.15 -22.10 -10.30
C ILE A 2 -0.12 -20.89 -9.36
N GLY A 3 0.33 -19.71 -9.83
CA GLY A 3 0.40 -18.51 -9.00
C GLY A 3 -0.96 -18.06 -8.43
N THR A 4 -2.06 -18.33 -9.13
CA THR A 4 -3.41 -18.06 -8.62
C THR A 4 -3.76 -19.03 -7.50
N ARG A 5 -3.46 -20.35 -7.67
CA ARG A 5 -3.66 -21.35 -6.63
C ARG A 5 -2.86 -21.01 -5.37
N VAL A 6 -1.58 -20.67 -5.50
CA VAL A 6 -0.74 -20.24 -4.37
C VAL A 6 -1.36 -19.06 -3.64
N ARG A 7 -1.74 -17.98 -4.35
CA ARG A 7 -2.36 -16.81 -3.72
C ARG A 7 -3.69 -17.07 -3.04
N ASN A 8 -4.50 -17.96 -3.60
CA ASN A 8 -5.82 -18.29 -3.04
C ASN A 8 -5.73 -19.25 -1.85
N SER A 9 -4.74 -20.17 -1.87
CA SER A 9 -4.58 -21.21 -0.84
C SER A 9 -3.66 -20.78 0.30
N THR A 10 -2.96 -19.66 0.17
CA THR A 10 -2.06 -19.13 1.20
C THR A 10 -2.33 -17.66 1.47
N GLY A 11 -1.80 -17.14 2.56
CA GLY A 11 -1.85 -15.70 2.87
C GLY A 11 -0.66 -14.91 2.33
N ILE A 12 0.16 -15.46 1.43
CA ILE A 12 1.45 -14.87 1.02
C ILE A 12 1.33 -13.47 0.39
N ASN A 13 0.18 -13.16 -0.19
CA ASN A 13 -0.10 -11.84 -0.77
C ASN A 13 -0.99 -10.96 0.12
N LYS A 14 -1.40 -11.43 1.29
CA LYS A 14 -2.26 -10.67 2.21
C LYS A 14 -1.44 -9.66 3.03
N GLY A 15 -2.09 -8.57 3.40
CA GLY A 15 -1.51 -7.50 4.21
C GLY A 15 -0.65 -6.53 3.40
N THR A 16 -0.58 -5.32 3.88
CA THR A 16 0.18 -4.21 3.29
C THR A 16 1.59 -4.18 3.89
N ILE A 17 2.62 -4.11 3.05
CA ILE A 17 4.04 -4.14 3.45
C ILE A 17 4.81 -2.84 3.15
N SER A 18 4.16 -1.85 2.57
CA SER A 18 4.73 -0.52 2.36
C SER A 18 4.14 0.45 3.37
N VAL A 19 4.98 1.24 4.03
CA VAL A 19 4.56 2.24 5.03
C VAL A 19 3.54 3.22 4.44
N GLY A 20 3.76 3.74 3.23
CA GLY A 20 2.82 4.64 2.58
C GLY A 20 1.47 3.97 2.25
N SER A 21 1.48 2.72 1.78
CA SER A 21 0.23 1.98 1.53
C SER A 21 -0.47 1.59 2.83
N MET A 22 0.27 1.35 3.92
CA MET A 22 -0.31 1.08 5.24
C MET A 22 -0.96 2.34 5.80
N ALA A 23 -0.32 3.49 5.68
CA ALA A 23 -0.89 4.76 6.11
C ALA A 23 -2.22 5.06 5.39
N VAL A 24 -2.28 4.86 4.07
CA VAL A 24 -3.54 5.05 3.32
C VAL A 24 -4.60 4.04 3.74
N LYS A 25 -4.24 2.78 3.95
CA LYS A 25 -5.16 1.75 4.45
C LYS A 25 -5.72 2.11 5.83
N LEU A 26 -4.89 2.63 6.72
CA LEU A 26 -5.34 3.10 8.04
C LEU A 26 -6.31 4.29 7.93
N ALA A 27 -6.12 5.19 6.97
CA ALA A 27 -7.09 6.24 6.70
C ALA A 27 -8.43 5.65 6.21
N GLU A 28 -8.41 4.66 5.32
CA GLU A 28 -9.61 3.94 4.85
C GLU A 28 -10.37 3.25 5.99
N GLU A 29 -9.65 2.63 6.93
CA GLU A 29 -10.26 1.90 8.05
C GLU A 29 -10.82 2.81 9.15
N ASN A 30 -10.37 4.06 9.23
CA ASN A 30 -10.71 4.98 10.31
C ASN A 30 -11.59 6.16 9.88
N ILE A 31 -11.76 6.39 8.59
CA ILE A 31 -12.53 7.49 8.04
C ILE A 31 -13.58 6.92 7.07
N ASP A 32 -14.84 7.13 7.40
CA ASP A 32 -15.94 6.75 6.53
C ASP A 32 -15.93 7.61 5.26
N ASP A 33 -16.18 6.96 4.12
CA ASP A 33 -16.22 7.59 2.80
C ASP A 33 -15.02 8.51 2.52
N LEU A 34 -13.81 7.94 2.59
CA LEU A 34 -12.57 8.67 2.36
C LEU A 34 -12.53 9.38 1.00
N LYS A 35 -13.29 8.91 0.00
CA LYS A 35 -13.39 9.58 -1.33
C LYS A 35 -13.99 10.97 -1.28
N SER A 36 -14.90 11.23 -0.35
CA SER A 36 -15.51 12.54 -0.15
C SER A 36 -14.68 13.48 0.72
N LYS A 37 -13.59 12.99 1.30
CA LYS A 37 -12.79 13.75 2.28
C LYS A 37 -11.68 14.53 1.61
N LYS A 38 -11.32 15.65 2.21
CA LYS A 38 -10.16 16.45 1.79
C LYS A 38 -8.90 15.90 2.42
N ILE A 39 -8.04 15.35 1.56
CA ILE A 39 -6.77 14.73 1.93
C ILE A 39 -5.64 15.71 1.63
N LEU A 40 -4.75 15.93 2.59
CA LEU A 40 -3.53 16.72 2.42
C LEU A 40 -2.29 15.87 2.65
N LEU A 41 -1.37 15.92 1.71
CA LEU A 41 -0.03 15.35 1.82
C LEU A 41 1.00 16.48 1.98
N ILE A 42 1.73 16.47 3.10
CA ILE A 42 2.78 17.45 3.40
C ILE A 42 4.14 16.78 3.20
N GLY A 43 4.86 17.21 2.18
CA GLY A 43 6.17 16.69 1.79
C GLY A 43 6.20 16.12 0.39
N THR A 44 7.43 16.00 -0.16
CA THR A 44 7.71 15.54 -1.52
C THR A 44 8.89 14.56 -1.57
N GLY A 45 9.21 13.94 -0.44
CA GLY A 45 10.26 12.94 -0.31
C GLY A 45 9.79 11.52 -0.65
N GLU A 46 10.63 10.54 -0.34
CA GLU A 46 10.36 9.13 -0.65
C GLU A 46 9.08 8.62 0.05
N ALA A 47 8.93 8.89 1.35
CA ALA A 47 7.73 8.48 2.09
C ALA A 47 6.45 9.13 1.52
N ALA A 48 6.51 10.42 1.15
CA ALA A 48 5.42 11.11 0.48
C ALA A 48 5.09 10.48 -0.88
N THR A 49 6.09 10.07 -1.65
CA THR A 49 5.92 9.38 -2.93
C THR A 49 5.18 8.05 -2.76
N LEU A 50 5.50 7.28 -1.71
CA LEU A 50 4.81 6.02 -1.42
C LEU A 50 3.33 6.25 -1.05
N VAL A 51 3.03 7.30 -0.28
CA VAL A 51 1.65 7.70 0.05
C VAL A 51 0.91 8.14 -1.22
N ALA A 52 1.49 9.08 -2.00
CA ALA A 52 0.87 9.60 -3.22
C ALA A 52 0.55 8.50 -4.22
N LYS A 53 1.50 7.59 -4.50
CA LYS A 53 1.27 6.41 -5.36
C LYS A 53 0.17 5.50 -4.82
N SER A 54 0.05 5.38 -3.51
CA SER A 54 -0.99 4.56 -2.88
C SER A 54 -2.38 5.22 -2.98
N LEU A 55 -2.46 6.54 -2.82
CA LEU A 55 -3.67 7.33 -3.03
C LEU A 55 -4.12 7.26 -4.50
N GLY A 56 -3.21 7.51 -5.44
CA GLY A 56 -3.50 7.46 -6.88
C GLY A 56 -3.98 6.09 -7.35
N LYS A 57 -3.39 4.97 -6.85
CA LYS A 57 -3.85 3.61 -7.17
C LYS A 57 -5.28 3.32 -6.71
N ARG A 58 -5.81 4.06 -5.75
CA ARG A 58 -7.15 3.93 -5.18
C ARG A 58 -8.11 5.01 -5.67
N ASP A 59 -7.62 5.85 -6.58
CA ASP A 59 -8.40 6.95 -7.17
C ASP A 59 -8.89 7.95 -6.09
N TYR A 60 -8.03 8.26 -5.13
CA TYR A 60 -8.27 9.34 -4.16
C TYR A 60 -7.70 10.65 -4.66
N HIS A 61 -8.53 11.70 -4.60
CA HIS A 61 -8.06 13.07 -4.80
C HIS A 61 -7.33 13.56 -3.56
N PHE A 62 -6.18 14.24 -3.72
CA PHE A 62 -5.42 14.80 -2.61
C PHE A 62 -4.68 16.07 -3.02
N TYR A 63 -4.50 16.94 -2.03
CA TYR A 63 -3.65 18.11 -2.14
C TYR A 63 -2.24 17.77 -1.70
N VAL A 64 -1.24 18.38 -2.32
CA VAL A 64 0.15 18.22 -1.93
C VAL A 64 0.84 19.56 -1.71
N THR A 65 1.58 19.66 -0.62
CA THR A 65 2.36 20.84 -0.31
C THR A 65 3.79 20.50 0.09
N SER A 66 4.69 21.43 -0.17
CA SER A 66 6.08 21.39 0.28
C SER A 66 6.55 22.81 0.60
N ARG A 67 7.83 22.98 0.97
CA ARG A 67 8.40 24.30 1.31
C ARG A 67 8.27 25.34 0.20
N THR A 68 8.25 24.91 -1.06
CA THR A 68 8.07 25.81 -2.21
C THR A 68 7.01 25.25 -3.16
N MET A 69 6.29 26.15 -3.82
CA MET A 69 5.25 25.79 -4.77
C MET A 69 5.83 25.01 -5.97
N GLU A 70 7.03 25.37 -6.42
CA GLU A 70 7.71 24.71 -7.54
C GLU A 70 7.93 23.21 -7.24
N ARG A 71 8.35 22.88 -6.02
CA ARG A 71 8.53 21.47 -5.61
C ARG A 71 7.20 20.73 -5.53
N SER A 72 6.15 21.39 -5.04
CA SER A 72 4.80 20.79 -5.00
C SER A 72 4.28 20.52 -6.40
N LYS A 73 4.46 21.45 -7.35
CA LYS A 73 4.08 21.28 -8.76
C LYS A 73 4.84 20.14 -9.43
N ALA A 74 6.16 20.13 -9.34
CA ALA A 74 7.01 19.07 -9.93
C ALA A 74 6.67 17.68 -9.36
N PHE A 75 6.36 17.60 -8.07
CA PHE A 75 5.92 16.35 -7.45
C PHE A 75 4.55 15.92 -7.97
N ALA A 76 3.57 16.83 -8.04
CA ALA A 76 2.23 16.56 -8.54
C ALA A 76 2.24 16.08 -10.00
N GLU A 77 3.10 16.64 -10.85
CA GLU A 77 3.31 16.18 -12.24
C GLU A 77 3.79 14.71 -12.30
N THR A 78 4.55 14.27 -11.32
CA THR A 78 5.13 12.91 -11.30
C THR A 78 4.19 11.86 -10.73
N VAL A 79 3.48 12.18 -9.65
CA VAL A 79 2.72 11.19 -8.87
C VAL A 79 1.22 11.52 -8.73
N GLY A 80 0.79 12.62 -9.30
CA GLY A 80 -0.57 13.14 -9.16
C GLY A 80 -0.75 14.02 -7.91
N GLY A 81 -1.99 14.46 -7.72
CA GLY A 81 -2.37 15.39 -6.65
C GLY A 81 -2.43 16.85 -7.14
N GLU A 82 -3.05 17.69 -6.35
CA GLU A 82 -3.20 19.12 -6.60
C GLU A 82 -2.19 19.91 -5.75
N PRO A 83 -1.27 20.67 -6.36
CA PRO A 83 -0.28 21.43 -5.61
C PRO A 83 -0.93 22.63 -4.93
N ILE A 84 -0.61 22.84 -3.65
CA ILE A 84 -1.12 23.96 -2.84
C ILE A 84 0.00 24.64 -2.09
N GLY A 85 -0.16 25.94 -1.84
CA GLY A 85 0.83 26.77 -1.17
C GLY A 85 1.04 26.41 0.30
N PHE A 86 2.27 26.35 0.75
CA PHE A 86 2.59 26.01 2.13
C PHE A 86 1.98 26.99 3.14
N GLU A 87 2.03 28.30 2.86
CA GLU A 87 1.47 29.33 3.72
C GLU A 87 -0.06 29.24 3.84
N GLU A 88 -0.73 28.82 2.78
CA GLU A 88 -2.17 28.60 2.78
C GLU A 88 -2.57 27.48 3.73
N ILE A 89 -1.81 26.37 3.69
CA ILE A 89 -2.00 25.24 4.58
C ILE A 89 -1.78 25.63 6.05
N MET A 90 -0.76 26.43 6.33
CA MET A 90 -0.43 26.83 7.70
C MET A 90 -1.55 27.67 8.35
N LYS A 91 -2.42 28.29 7.55
CA LYS A 91 -3.58 29.08 8.00
C LYS A 91 -4.88 28.27 8.05
N GLY A 92 -4.94 27.08 7.45
CA GLY A 92 -6.20 26.42 7.15
C GLY A 92 -6.25 24.90 7.35
N PHE A 93 -5.61 24.33 8.38
CA PHE A 93 -5.71 22.89 8.66
C PHE A 93 -7.15 22.38 8.84
N SER A 94 -8.08 23.23 9.30
CA SER A 94 -9.50 22.90 9.44
C SER A 94 -10.18 22.44 8.14
N ASN A 95 -9.60 22.78 6.98
CA ASN A 95 -10.14 22.43 5.67
C ASN A 95 -9.91 20.98 5.29
N TYR A 96 -9.05 20.23 6.01
CA TYR A 96 -8.65 18.87 5.66
C TYR A 96 -9.14 17.88 6.70
N ASP A 97 -9.51 16.70 6.23
CA ASP A 97 -10.01 15.61 7.08
C ASP A 97 -8.89 14.60 7.40
N VAL A 98 -7.94 14.46 6.48
CA VAL A 98 -6.78 13.58 6.64
C VAL A 98 -5.51 14.34 6.30
N LEU A 99 -4.53 14.29 7.19
CA LEU A 99 -3.18 14.82 6.99
C LEU A 99 -2.19 13.65 6.92
N PHE A 100 -1.51 13.49 5.80
CA PHE A 100 -0.30 12.69 5.70
C PHE A 100 0.90 13.63 5.80
N VAL A 101 1.72 13.48 6.82
CA VAL A 101 2.91 14.32 7.02
C VAL A 101 4.14 13.45 6.76
N ALA A 102 4.89 13.76 5.71
CA ALA A 102 6.04 12.99 5.25
C ALA A 102 7.15 13.93 4.78
N THR A 103 7.70 14.67 5.72
CA THR A 103 8.70 15.71 5.47
C THR A 103 9.88 15.59 6.43
N VAL A 104 10.96 16.31 6.15
CA VAL A 104 12.12 16.42 7.03
C VAL A 104 12.21 17.87 7.48
N ALA A 105 11.95 18.11 8.76
CA ALA A 105 12.11 19.41 9.39
C ALA A 105 12.69 19.22 10.80
N PRO A 106 13.58 20.11 11.27
CA PRO A 106 14.14 20.03 12.62
C PRO A 106 13.20 20.61 13.71
N TYR A 107 11.94 20.83 13.37
CA TYR A 107 10.92 21.40 14.25
C TYR A 107 9.55 20.81 13.94
N PHE A 108 8.62 20.93 14.89
CA PHE A 108 7.23 20.56 14.67
C PHE A 108 6.54 21.52 13.69
N LEU A 109 6.17 20.98 12.55
CA LEU A 109 5.43 21.69 11.52
C LEU A 109 3.93 21.74 11.86
N VAL A 110 3.40 20.64 12.35
CA VAL A 110 2.03 20.52 12.82
C VAL A 110 2.05 20.59 14.35
N THR A 111 1.81 21.79 14.89
CA THR A 111 1.87 22.04 16.33
C THR A 111 0.53 21.85 17.02
N PHE A 112 0.58 21.58 18.33
CA PHE A 112 -0.62 21.47 19.17
C PHE A 112 -1.57 22.65 19.01
N ASP A 113 -1.06 23.89 19.10
CA ASP A 113 -1.90 25.08 19.04
C ASP A 113 -2.59 25.24 17.69
N ARG A 114 -1.89 24.99 16.58
CA ARG A 114 -2.47 25.05 15.23
C ARG A 114 -3.61 24.06 15.04
N ILE A 115 -3.44 22.83 15.50
CA ILE A 115 -4.51 21.82 15.38
C ILE A 115 -5.64 22.12 16.35
N LYS A 116 -5.34 22.53 17.58
CA LYS A 116 -6.36 22.94 18.54
C LYS A 116 -7.22 24.07 17.98
N ASP A 117 -6.62 25.06 17.35
CA ASP A 117 -7.35 26.17 16.72
C ASP A 117 -8.17 25.69 15.51
N ALA A 118 -7.61 24.84 14.66
CA ALA A 118 -8.31 24.23 13.53
C ALA A 118 -9.55 23.44 13.98
N MET A 119 -9.45 22.72 15.09
CA MET A 119 -10.55 21.92 15.64
C MET A 119 -11.68 22.74 16.27
N LYS A 120 -11.47 24.02 16.60
CA LYS A 120 -12.54 24.90 17.08
C LYS A 120 -13.65 25.10 16.05
N SER A 121 -13.30 25.14 14.78
CA SER A 121 -14.25 25.34 13.66
C SER A 121 -14.68 24.02 12.99
N LYS A 122 -14.04 22.90 13.31
CA LYS A 122 -14.28 21.61 12.69
C LYS A 122 -15.18 20.73 13.54
N LYS A 123 -16.36 20.37 12.99
CA LYS A 123 -17.32 19.46 13.66
C LYS A 123 -16.96 17.99 13.51
N ASN A 124 -16.39 17.63 12.37
CA ASN A 124 -15.91 16.28 12.07
C ASN A 124 -14.47 16.15 12.55
N GLY A 125 -14.10 15.00 13.04
CA GLY A 125 -12.73 14.74 13.48
C GLY A 125 -11.69 14.93 12.35
N MET A 126 -10.42 14.76 12.69
CA MET A 126 -9.31 14.76 11.74
C MET A 126 -8.39 13.60 12.05
N MET A 127 -7.88 12.96 10.98
CA MET A 127 -6.84 11.93 11.11
C MET A 127 -5.49 12.48 10.68
N ILE A 128 -4.45 12.22 11.47
CA ILE A 128 -3.08 12.68 11.20
C ILE A 128 -2.16 11.47 11.22
N LEU A 129 -1.43 11.27 10.12
CA LEU A 129 -0.45 10.20 9.95
C LEU A 129 0.92 10.81 9.72
N ASP A 130 1.76 10.79 10.76
CA ASP A 130 3.12 11.33 10.70
C ASP A 130 4.12 10.23 10.29
N LEU A 131 4.55 10.29 9.03
CA LEU A 131 5.56 9.41 8.45
C LEU A 131 6.94 10.07 8.43
N SER A 132 7.11 11.16 9.15
CA SER A 132 8.36 11.93 9.20
C SER A 132 9.38 11.31 10.15
N ASN A 133 10.65 11.37 9.78
CA ASN A 133 11.76 11.07 10.66
C ASN A 133 12.86 12.14 10.47
N PRO A 134 13.13 12.98 11.50
CA PRO A 134 12.48 13.05 12.80
C PRO A 134 11.00 13.45 12.73
N ARG A 135 10.23 13.20 13.79
CA ARG A 135 8.81 13.55 13.89
C ARG A 135 8.59 15.04 13.69
N THR A 136 7.59 15.39 12.90
CA THR A 136 7.24 16.79 12.59
C THR A 136 5.85 17.18 13.06
N VAL A 137 5.11 16.25 13.66
CA VAL A 137 3.86 16.50 14.36
C VAL A 137 4.09 16.45 15.88
N ASP A 138 3.62 17.45 16.60
CA ASP A 138 3.69 17.50 18.07
C ASP A 138 2.81 16.37 18.65
N GLU A 139 3.38 15.52 19.48
CA GLU A 139 2.69 14.36 20.07
C GLU A 139 1.45 14.76 20.89
N ARG A 140 1.43 15.97 21.49
CA ARG A 140 0.29 16.50 22.22
C ARG A 140 -0.96 16.64 21.35
N VAL A 141 -0.80 16.70 20.02
CA VAL A 141 -1.92 16.73 19.08
C VAL A 141 -2.87 15.53 19.27
N ALA A 142 -2.32 14.38 19.64
CA ALA A 142 -3.11 13.17 19.91
C ALA A 142 -4.09 13.32 21.10
N THR A 143 -3.88 14.29 21.98
CA THR A 143 -4.76 14.55 23.13
C THR A 143 -5.95 15.44 22.80
N ILE A 144 -6.01 16.01 21.60
CA ILE A 144 -7.11 16.88 21.17
C ILE A 144 -8.33 16.03 20.82
N HIS A 145 -9.48 16.38 21.39
CA HIS A 145 -10.72 15.65 21.10
C HIS A 145 -11.05 15.68 19.61
N GLY A 146 -11.41 14.53 19.06
CA GLY A 146 -11.72 14.35 17.64
C GLY A 146 -10.49 14.15 16.74
N ILE A 147 -9.27 14.11 17.28
CA ILE A 147 -8.07 13.76 16.54
C ILE A 147 -7.77 12.27 16.69
N LYS A 148 -7.52 11.60 15.55
CA LYS A 148 -6.89 10.29 15.48
C LYS A 148 -5.49 10.50 14.92
N MET A 149 -4.46 10.15 15.68
CA MET A 149 -3.06 10.32 15.25
C MET A 149 -2.31 9.00 15.32
N MET A 150 -1.50 8.73 14.29
CA MET A 150 -0.52 7.64 14.27
C MET A 150 0.80 8.15 13.73
N ASN A 151 1.89 7.66 14.30
CA ASN A 151 3.24 8.00 13.86
C ASN A 151 3.89 6.86 13.06
N LEU A 152 5.06 7.17 12.49
CA LEU A 152 5.84 6.23 11.68
C LEU A 152 6.12 4.91 12.40
N ASP A 153 6.47 4.94 13.69
CA ASP A 153 6.83 3.73 14.45
C ASP A 153 5.62 2.79 14.56
N GLN A 154 4.45 3.32 14.89
CA GLN A 154 3.21 2.56 14.97
C GLN A 154 2.80 1.96 13.61
N ILE A 155 2.97 2.72 12.53
CA ILE A 155 2.68 2.27 11.17
C ILE A 155 3.68 1.19 10.74
N ALA A 156 4.98 1.38 11.03
CA ALA A 156 6.04 0.41 10.74
C ALA A 156 5.82 -0.93 11.49
N GLU A 157 5.42 -0.89 12.75
CA GLU A 157 5.09 -2.11 13.51
C GLU A 157 3.97 -2.93 12.82
N MET A 158 2.96 -2.27 12.27
CA MET A 158 1.89 -2.95 11.53
C MET A 158 2.39 -3.55 10.22
N VAL A 159 3.29 -2.86 9.52
CA VAL A 159 3.97 -3.38 8.33
C VAL A 159 4.78 -4.62 8.69
N ASP A 160 5.56 -4.57 9.76
CA ASP A 160 6.38 -5.71 10.21
C ASP A 160 5.53 -6.92 10.61
N LYS A 161 4.40 -6.73 11.27
CA LYS A 161 3.44 -7.82 11.54
C LYS A 161 2.96 -8.49 10.25
N ASN A 162 2.63 -7.69 9.22
CA ASN A 162 2.23 -8.22 7.92
C ASN A 162 3.38 -8.96 7.21
N MET A 163 4.60 -8.44 7.30
CA MET A 163 5.79 -9.09 6.72
C MET A 163 6.06 -10.45 7.38
N ARG A 164 6.00 -10.52 8.72
CA ARG A 164 6.14 -11.77 9.47
C ARG A 164 5.04 -12.77 9.10
N TYR A 165 3.79 -12.32 8.99
CA TYR A 165 2.69 -13.17 8.54
C TYR A 165 2.96 -13.76 7.15
N ARG A 166 3.38 -12.93 6.18
CA ARG A 166 3.73 -13.40 4.83
C ARG A 166 4.91 -14.38 4.83
N SER A 167 5.93 -14.11 5.65
CA SER A 167 7.09 -15.00 5.79
C SER A 167 6.66 -16.39 6.29
N ASN A 168 5.75 -16.45 7.25
CA ASN A 168 5.21 -17.73 7.75
C ASN A 168 4.40 -18.50 6.69
N GLN A 169 3.85 -17.81 5.68
CA GLN A 169 3.14 -18.44 4.56
C GLN A 169 4.06 -18.97 3.45
N LYS A 170 5.35 -18.64 3.51
CA LYS A 170 6.34 -19.03 2.49
C LYS A 170 6.42 -20.54 2.33
N ASN A 171 6.56 -21.28 3.42
CA ASN A 171 6.67 -22.74 3.39
C ASN A 171 5.44 -23.41 2.77
N SER A 172 4.24 -22.90 3.07
CA SER A 172 3.00 -23.39 2.49
C SER A 172 2.93 -23.11 0.98
N ALA A 173 3.40 -21.94 0.56
CA ALA A 173 3.47 -21.57 -0.86
C ALA A 173 4.48 -22.44 -1.62
N GLU A 174 5.67 -22.67 -1.06
CA GLU A 174 6.71 -23.53 -1.62
C GLU A 174 6.25 -24.98 -1.76
N LYS A 175 5.51 -25.50 -0.78
CA LYS A 175 4.93 -26.85 -0.85
C LYS A 175 3.97 -26.97 -2.03
N ILE A 176 3.04 -26.02 -2.20
CA ILE A 176 2.08 -26.03 -3.33
C ILE A 176 2.84 -25.93 -4.67
N ILE A 177 3.88 -25.11 -4.75
CA ILE A 177 4.68 -24.97 -5.98
C ILE A 177 5.38 -26.30 -6.29
N SER A 178 6.00 -26.95 -5.29
CA SER A 178 6.69 -28.22 -5.48
C SER A 178 5.73 -29.33 -5.96
N GLU A 179 4.54 -29.41 -5.38
CA GLU A 179 3.51 -30.37 -5.81
C GLU A 179 3.09 -30.14 -7.26
N GLU A 180 2.87 -28.87 -7.65
CA GLU A 180 2.47 -28.52 -9.03
C GLU A 180 3.60 -28.78 -10.05
N ILE A 181 4.86 -28.58 -9.65
CA ILE A 181 6.02 -28.89 -10.50
C ILE A 181 6.07 -30.39 -10.78
N GLN A 182 5.89 -31.25 -9.76
CA GLN A 182 5.87 -32.69 -9.94
C GLN A 182 4.75 -33.15 -10.90
N VAL A 183 3.56 -32.57 -10.78
CA VAL A 183 2.45 -32.84 -11.70
C VAL A 183 2.78 -32.40 -13.12
N LEU A 184 3.40 -31.24 -13.27
CA LEU A 184 3.81 -30.73 -14.60
C LEU A 184 4.89 -31.61 -15.23
N GLU A 185 5.91 -32.03 -14.48
CA GLU A 185 6.96 -32.93 -14.94
C GLU A 185 6.38 -34.28 -15.39
N ALA A 186 5.48 -34.85 -14.61
CA ALA A 186 4.79 -36.09 -14.97
C ALA A 186 3.99 -35.95 -16.28
N HIS A 187 3.32 -34.81 -16.44
CA HIS A 187 2.57 -34.51 -17.67
C HIS A 187 3.49 -34.34 -18.89
N MET A 188 4.62 -33.64 -18.73
CA MET A 188 5.60 -33.47 -19.81
C MET A 188 6.19 -34.83 -20.24
N LYS A 189 6.60 -35.67 -19.28
CA LYS A 189 7.07 -37.05 -19.58
C LYS A 189 6.04 -37.86 -20.34
N ARG A 190 4.75 -37.74 -19.97
CA ARG A 190 3.68 -38.43 -20.68
C ARG A 190 3.53 -37.96 -22.12
N LEU A 191 3.65 -36.63 -22.37
CA LEU A 191 3.60 -36.06 -23.73
C LEU A 191 4.76 -36.52 -24.60
N GLU A 192 5.96 -36.71 -24.02
CA GLU A 192 7.13 -37.23 -24.73
C GLU A 192 6.97 -38.71 -25.12
N ILE A 193 6.32 -39.51 -24.26
CA ILE A 193 6.15 -40.95 -24.48
C ILE A 193 4.94 -41.25 -25.38
N GLU A 194 3.90 -40.43 -25.34
CA GLU A 194 2.63 -40.67 -26.06
C GLU A 194 2.79 -40.92 -27.58
N PRO A 195 3.65 -40.18 -28.33
CA PRO A 195 3.91 -40.45 -29.74
C PRO A 195 4.53 -41.82 -29.99
N VAL A 196 5.48 -42.24 -29.13
CA VAL A 196 6.18 -43.54 -29.26
C VAL A 196 5.19 -44.68 -29.00
N VAL A 197 4.35 -44.55 -28.00
CA VAL A 197 3.31 -45.53 -27.70
C VAL A 197 2.33 -45.66 -28.86
N LYS A 198 1.90 -44.54 -29.45
CA LYS A 198 0.99 -44.53 -30.63
C LYS A 198 1.65 -45.23 -31.83
N GLU A 199 2.94 -45.05 -32.06
CA GLU A 199 3.66 -45.71 -33.13
C GLU A 199 3.75 -47.25 -32.94
N ILE A 200 4.06 -47.69 -31.71
CA ILE A 200 4.07 -49.08 -31.33
C ILE A 200 2.72 -49.77 -31.59
N PHE A 201 1.62 -49.15 -31.14
CA PHE A 201 0.26 -49.68 -31.35
C PHE A 201 -0.07 -49.77 -32.84
N LYS A 202 0.30 -48.76 -33.63
CA LYS A 202 0.11 -48.77 -35.08
C LYS A 202 0.82 -49.93 -35.75
N ASP A 203 2.06 -50.20 -35.33
CA ASP A 203 2.84 -51.32 -35.85
C ASP A 203 2.25 -52.68 -35.48
N ILE A 204 1.70 -52.83 -34.28
CA ILE A 204 1.02 -54.04 -33.82
C ILE A 204 -0.26 -54.30 -34.67
N ASP A 205 -1.05 -53.25 -34.91
CA ASP A 205 -2.32 -53.36 -35.69
C ASP A 205 -2.02 -53.72 -37.16
N VAL A 206 -0.94 -53.16 -37.74
CA VAL A 206 -0.48 -53.52 -39.10
C VAL A 206 -0.02 -54.97 -39.19
N ARG A 207 0.64 -55.51 -38.18
CA ARG A 207 1.04 -56.94 -38.14
C ARG A 207 -0.14 -57.85 -38.00
N ARG A 208 -1.12 -57.51 -37.11
CA ARG A 208 -2.37 -58.29 -36.94
C ARG A 208 -3.25 -58.36 -38.19
N SER A 209 -3.17 -57.34 -39.04
CA SER A 209 -3.97 -57.28 -40.28
C SER A 209 -3.34 -58.07 -41.44
N LYS A 210 -2.14 -58.67 -41.26
CA LYS A 210 -1.39 -59.45 -42.27
C LYS A 210 -1.39 -60.93 -41.98
N GLU A 211 -1.96 -61.37 -40.85
CA GLU A 211 -2.31 -62.75 -40.51
C GLU A 211 -3.77 -63.02 -40.82
#